data_bff7276063bf5708b1dd0c998de8b73c
#
_entry.id   bff7276063bf5708b1dd0c998de8b73c
#
_cell.length_a   1.000
_cell.length_b   1.000
_cell.length_c   1.000
_cell.angle_alpha   90.00
_cell.angle_beta   90.00
_cell.angle_gamma   90.00
#
_symmetry.space_group_name_H-M   'P 1'
#
loop_
_entity.id
_entity.type
_entity.pdbx_description
1 polymer ?
#
loop_
_entity_poly.entity_id
_entity_poly.type
_entity_poly.pdbx_seq_one_letter_code
_entity_poly.pdbx_strand_id
1 'polypeptide(L)'
;MKKSNEDKNYENVKAFLIARVSDPSQREALPAQERRLNEYADKLKLNGELHSFDETAYKEDRVKFVEIVKNASEYPQDFIMVFDKIDRLTRDVSSDVVRTLKNLVKEGRAELHFPSYGLVYHQQSPAHDKTRLDMGMVFGGYYSAAISDNVKRKIEQKLSVGEWPGKACIGYKNVKYTVDRNELK
;
A
#
# COMPACT_ATOMS: atom_id res chain seq x y z
N MET A 1 7.92 9.19 -32.31
CA MET A 1 6.77 8.27 -32.27
C MET A 1 6.73 7.67 -30.87
N LYS A 2 5.68 7.97 -30.09
CA LYS A 2 5.49 7.39 -28.75
C LYS A 2 5.01 5.96 -28.95
N LYS A 3 5.82 4.95 -28.63
CA LYS A 3 5.30 3.60 -28.43
C LYS A 3 4.39 3.64 -27.22
N SER A 4 3.12 3.40 -27.42
CA SER A 4 2.17 3.17 -26.32
C SER A 4 2.60 1.90 -25.56
N ASN A 5 2.30 1.82 -24.28
CA ASN A 5 2.59 0.65 -23.42
C ASN A 5 1.93 -0.66 -23.94
N GLU A 6 1.10 -0.56 -24.98
CA GLU A 6 0.36 -1.69 -25.59
C GLU A 6 1.23 -2.62 -26.46
N ASP A 7 2.45 -2.21 -26.84
CA ASP A 7 3.32 -2.98 -27.74
C ASP A 7 4.40 -3.80 -27.01
N LYS A 8 4.46 -3.77 -25.67
CA LYS A 8 5.43 -4.60 -24.93
C LYS A 8 4.89 -6.02 -24.76
N ASN A 9 5.65 -6.99 -25.27
CA ASN A 9 5.36 -8.40 -24.99
C ASN A 9 5.90 -8.77 -23.60
N TYR A 10 5.00 -9.07 -22.66
CA TYR A 10 5.32 -9.46 -21.29
C TYR A 10 5.26 -11.00 -21.09
N GLU A 11 5.07 -11.77 -22.15
CA GLU A 11 4.89 -13.22 -22.05
C GLU A 11 6.07 -13.89 -21.34
N ASN A 12 5.77 -14.65 -20.28
CA ASN A 12 6.73 -15.34 -19.41
C ASN A 12 7.72 -14.43 -18.62
N VAL A 13 7.53 -13.12 -18.60
CA VAL A 13 8.35 -12.25 -17.75
C VAL A 13 8.06 -12.56 -16.28
N LYS A 14 9.11 -12.72 -15.45
CA LYS A 14 8.97 -12.94 -14.02
C LYS A 14 8.27 -11.76 -13.36
N ALA A 15 7.23 -12.05 -12.58
CA ALA A 15 6.46 -11.04 -11.86
C ALA A 15 6.27 -11.41 -10.40
N PHE A 16 6.63 -10.50 -9.50
CA PHE A 16 6.34 -10.58 -8.06
C PHE A 16 5.02 -9.85 -7.79
N LEU A 17 3.98 -10.62 -7.45
CA LEU A 17 2.64 -10.08 -7.17
C LEU A 17 2.52 -9.86 -5.67
N ILE A 18 2.34 -8.61 -5.25
CA ILE A 18 2.38 -8.23 -3.83
C ILE A 18 0.98 -7.90 -3.31
N ALA A 19 0.40 -8.82 -2.54
CA ALA A 19 -0.84 -8.63 -1.79
C ALA A 19 -0.49 -8.39 -0.32
N ARG A 20 -0.80 -7.20 0.22
CA ARG A 20 -0.53 -6.92 1.63
C ARG A 20 -1.60 -6.05 2.27
N VAL A 21 -1.75 -6.24 3.57
CA VAL A 21 -2.53 -5.36 4.46
C VAL A 21 -1.65 -4.87 5.59
N SER A 22 -1.97 -3.71 6.14
CA SER A 22 -1.21 -3.08 7.23
C SER A 22 -1.72 -3.44 8.62
N ASP A 23 -2.87 -4.13 8.71
CA ASP A 23 -3.51 -4.51 9.96
C ASP A 23 -4.09 -5.92 9.81
N PRO A 24 -3.85 -6.83 10.77
CA PRO A 24 -4.44 -8.17 10.78
C PRO A 24 -5.98 -8.18 10.69
N SER A 25 -6.65 -7.13 11.20
CA SER A 25 -8.11 -6.97 11.07
C SER A 25 -8.57 -6.77 9.62
N GLN A 26 -7.67 -6.40 8.72
CA GLN A 26 -7.94 -6.19 7.29
C GLN A 26 -7.65 -7.44 6.43
N ARG A 27 -7.35 -8.58 7.03
CA ARG A 27 -7.05 -9.83 6.29
C ARG A 27 -8.14 -10.25 5.32
N GLU A 28 -9.39 -9.93 5.60
CA GLU A 28 -10.53 -10.19 4.72
C GLU A 28 -10.41 -9.50 3.34
N ALA A 29 -9.56 -8.46 3.25
CA ALA A 29 -9.31 -7.76 1.98
C ALA A 29 -8.23 -8.44 1.11
N LEU A 30 -7.42 -9.36 1.66
CA LEU A 30 -6.35 -10.04 0.93
C LEU A 30 -6.88 -10.86 -0.25
N PRO A 31 -7.89 -11.75 -0.11
CA PRO A 31 -8.37 -12.56 -1.22
C PRO A 31 -8.82 -11.75 -2.45
N ALA A 32 -9.40 -10.58 -2.21
CA ALA A 32 -9.81 -9.68 -3.29
C ALA A 32 -8.60 -9.01 -3.99
N GLN A 33 -7.53 -8.70 -3.25
CA GLN A 33 -6.28 -8.21 -3.83
C GLN A 33 -5.59 -9.31 -4.64
N GLU A 34 -5.44 -10.50 -4.07
CA GLU A 34 -4.83 -11.68 -4.71
C GLU A 34 -5.51 -11.99 -6.04
N ARG A 35 -6.85 -12.03 -6.05
CA ARG A 35 -7.62 -12.26 -7.27
C ARG A 35 -7.30 -11.21 -8.35
N ARG A 36 -7.32 -9.91 -8.02
CA ARG A 36 -7.02 -8.85 -8.99
C ARG A 36 -5.59 -8.92 -9.53
N LEU A 37 -4.63 -9.28 -8.68
CA LEU A 37 -3.23 -9.43 -9.07
C LEU A 37 -3.05 -10.62 -10.01
N ASN A 38 -3.67 -11.77 -9.71
CA ASN A 38 -3.62 -12.94 -10.57
C ASN A 38 -4.33 -12.68 -11.91
N GLU A 39 -5.54 -12.11 -11.91
CA GLU A 39 -6.24 -11.72 -13.15
C GLU A 39 -5.39 -10.78 -14.03
N TYR A 40 -4.65 -9.86 -13.39
CA TYR A 40 -3.74 -8.97 -14.11
C TYR A 40 -2.53 -9.71 -14.69
N ALA A 41 -1.94 -10.62 -13.94
CA ALA A 41 -0.82 -11.45 -14.38
C ALA A 41 -1.24 -12.36 -15.55
N ASP A 42 -2.39 -12.99 -15.44
CA ASP A 42 -2.96 -13.85 -16.50
C ASP A 42 -3.23 -13.07 -17.79
N LYS A 43 -3.80 -11.86 -17.66
CA LYS A 43 -4.08 -10.98 -18.81
C LYS A 43 -2.81 -10.63 -19.60
N LEU A 44 -1.70 -10.42 -18.90
CA LEU A 44 -0.40 -10.10 -19.51
C LEU A 44 0.48 -11.34 -19.75
N LYS A 45 0.00 -12.53 -19.39
CA LYS A 45 0.73 -13.81 -19.47
C LYS A 45 2.07 -13.78 -18.73
N LEU A 46 2.09 -13.14 -17.55
CA LEU A 46 3.25 -13.05 -16.70
C LEU A 46 3.54 -14.38 -16.00
N ASN A 47 4.81 -14.66 -15.72
CA ASN A 47 5.21 -15.72 -14.80
C ASN A 47 5.10 -15.16 -13.35
N GLY A 48 3.86 -15.17 -12.83
CA GLY A 48 3.51 -14.54 -11.55
C GLY A 48 3.86 -15.41 -10.35
N GLU A 49 4.52 -14.82 -9.36
CA GLU A 49 4.73 -15.37 -8.03
C GLU A 49 4.01 -14.51 -6.99
N LEU A 50 2.98 -15.07 -6.36
CA LEU A 50 2.15 -14.34 -5.39
C LEU A 50 2.78 -14.36 -4.00
N HIS A 51 2.98 -13.17 -3.44
CA HIS A 51 3.38 -12.95 -2.06
C HIS A 51 2.24 -12.26 -1.31
N SER A 52 1.60 -13.00 -0.41
CA SER A 52 0.48 -12.51 0.39
C SER A 52 0.84 -12.51 1.87
N PHE A 53 0.76 -11.35 2.52
CA PHE A 53 1.12 -11.21 3.93
C PHE A 53 0.43 -10.02 4.60
N ASP A 54 0.35 -10.12 5.92
CA ASP A 54 0.02 -8.99 6.79
C ASP A 54 1.31 -8.44 7.39
N GLU A 55 1.52 -7.17 7.21
CA GLU A 55 2.62 -6.43 7.81
C GLU A 55 2.08 -5.17 8.46
N THR A 56 2.24 -5.07 9.77
CA THR A 56 1.89 -3.86 10.50
C THR A 56 2.73 -2.70 9.99
N ALA A 57 2.13 -1.50 9.90
CA ALA A 57 2.77 -0.32 9.32
C ALA A 57 3.93 0.25 10.17
N TYR A 58 4.28 -0.39 11.30
CA TYR A 58 5.39 0.00 12.15
C TYR A 58 6.73 -0.41 11.54
N LYS A 59 7.74 0.45 11.69
CA LYS A 59 9.04 0.43 10.98
C LYS A 59 9.84 -0.88 11.13
N GLU A 60 9.61 -1.67 12.15
CA GLU A 60 10.38 -2.88 12.46
C GLU A 60 9.85 -4.14 11.77
N ASP A 61 8.60 -4.16 11.30
CA ASP A 61 7.94 -5.37 10.80
C ASP A 61 7.86 -5.49 9.27
N ARG A 62 8.62 -4.69 8.54
CA ARG A 62 8.68 -4.79 7.07
C ARG A 62 9.66 -5.84 6.55
N VAL A 63 10.02 -6.80 7.40
CA VAL A 63 11.06 -7.81 7.11
C VAL A 63 10.71 -8.59 5.84
N LYS A 64 9.47 -9.05 5.70
CA LYS A 64 9.03 -9.84 4.54
C LYS A 64 9.10 -9.05 3.24
N PHE A 65 8.59 -7.81 3.26
CA PHE A 65 8.62 -6.99 2.07
C PHE A 65 10.04 -6.60 1.65
N VAL A 66 10.91 -6.27 2.61
CA VAL A 66 12.33 -6.00 2.37
C VAL A 66 13.02 -7.23 1.79
N GLU A 67 12.73 -8.42 2.33
CA GLU A 67 13.29 -9.68 1.83
C GLU A 67 12.84 -9.98 0.39
N ILE A 68 11.55 -9.78 0.06
CA ILE A 68 11.05 -9.95 -1.31
C ILE A 68 11.76 -8.99 -2.26
N VAL A 69 11.91 -7.71 -1.89
CA VAL A 69 12.60 -6.73 -2.73
C VAL A 69 14.08 -7.07 -2.88
N LYS A 70 14.73 -7.57 -1.82
CA LYS A 70 16.10 -8.06 -1.89
C LYS A 70 16.24 -9.22 -2.86
N ASN A 71 15.40 -10.26 -2.71
CA ASN A 71 15.39 -11.42 -3.59
C ASN A 71 15.12 -11.02 -5.05
N ALA A 72 14.17 -10.10 -5.27
CA ALA A 72 13.90 -9.56 -6.60
C ALA A 72 15.09 -8.77 -7.17
N SER A 73 15.84 -8.03 -6.34
CA SER A 73 17.03 -7.29 -6.79
C SER A 73 18.18 -8.20 -7.19
N GLU A 74 18.27 -9.39 -6.60
CA GLU A 74 19.27 -10.43 -6.89
C GLU A 74 18.85 -11.31 -8.09
N TYR A 75 17.61 -11.18 -8.57
CA TYR A 75 17.13 -11.95 -9.71
C TYR A 75 17.93 -11.57 -10.98
N PRO A 76 18.44 -12.56 -11.74
CA PRO A 76 19.41 -12.31 -12.82
C PRO A 76 18.81 -11.65 -14.08
N GLN A 77 17.50 -11.70 -14.26
CA GLN A 77 16.80 -11.15 -15.42
C GLN A 77 15.94 -9.95 -15.01
N ASP A 78 15.40 -9.25 -16.02
CA ASP A 78 14.42 -8.20 -15.80
C ASP A 78 13.12 -8.79 -15.21
N PHE A 79 12.47 -8.03 -14.34
CA PHE A 79 11.29 -8.47 -13.62
C PHE A 79 10.25 -7.37 -13.48
N ILE A 80 9.05 -7.78 -13.12
CA ILE A 80 7.94 -6.88 -12.83
C ILE A 80 7.55 -7.04 -11.36
N MET A 81 7.28 -5.94 -10.68
CA MET A 81 6.57 -5.97 -9.40
C MET A 81 5.17 -5.39 -9.56
N VAL A 82 4.17 -6.15 -9.15
CA VAL A 82 2.76 -5.76 -9.29
C VAL A 82 2.18 -5.50 -7.91
N PHE A 83 1.63 -4.31 -7.71
CA PHE A 83 0.93 -3.88 -6.51
C PHE A 83 -0.49 -3.50 -6.88
N ASP A 84 -1.51 -3.93 -6.13
CA ASP A 84 -2.90 -3.53 -6.40
C ASP A 84 -3.04 -2.00 -6.45
N LYS A 85 -2.43 -1.30 -5.47
CA LYS A 85 -2.45 0.17 -5.33
C LYS A 85 -1.10 0.71 -4.93
N ILE A 86 -0.86 2.01 -5.16
CA ILE A 86 0.40 2.69 -4.82
C ILE A 86 0.67 2.67 -3.31
N ASP A 87 -0.37 2.80 -2.47
CA ASP A 87 -0.25 2.73 -1.01
C ASP A 87 0.12 1.33 -0.49
N ARG A 88 0.06 0.31 -1.35
CA ARG A 88 0.60 -1.04 -1.08
C ARG A 88 2.11 -1.10 -1.27
N LEU A 89 2.69 -0.25 -2.09
CA LEU A 89 4.14 -0.14 -2.21
C LEU A 89 4.73 0.42 -0.91
N THR A 90 4.32 1.61 -0.51
CA THR A 90 4.78 2.26 0.73
C THR A 90 3.93 3.48 1.07
N ARG A 91 4.00 3.90 2.33
CA ARG A 91 3.52 5.20 2.81
C ARG A 91 4.68 6.17 3.12
N ASP A 92 5.91 5.70 2.95
CA ASP A 92 7.13 6.47 3.18
C ASP A 92 7.95 6.52 1.91
N VAL A 93 7.92 7.68 1.26
CA VAL A 93 8.64 7.94 -0.01
C VAL A 93 10.16 7.84 0.17
N SER A 94 10.65 8.11 1.38
CA SER A 94 12.07 8.12 1.72
C SER A 94 12.63 6.75 2.09
N SER A 95 11.80 5.70 2.13
CA SER A 95 12.25 4.36 2.53
C SER A 95 13.31 3.80 1.57
N ASP A 96 14.29 3.09 2.14
CA ASP A 96 15.37 2.45 1.37
C ASP A 96 14.85 1.49 0.30
N VAL A 97 13.75 0.81 0.60
CA VAL A 97 13.07 -0.10 -0.34
C VAL A 97 12.61 0.65 -1.60
N VAL A 98 11.98 1.82 -1.43
CA VAL A 98 11.54 2.64 -2.57
C VAL A 98 12.72 3.13 -3.37
N ARG A 99 13.79 3.56 -2.69
CA ARG A 99 15.01 4.00 -3.35
C ARG A 99 15.64 2.88 -4.17
N THR A 100 15.71 1.68 -3.62
CA THR A 100 16.22 0.48 -4.32
C THR A 100 15.37 0.18 -5.54
N LEU A 101 14.03 0.12 -5.42
CA LEU A 101 13.14 -0.14 -6.55
C LEU A 101 13.24 0.93 -7.64
N LYS A 102 13.28 2.21 -7.27
CA LYS A 102 13.46 3.30 -8.24
C LYS A 102 14.81 3.22 -8.97
N ASN A 103 15.87 2.78 -8.31
CA ASN A 103 17.17 2.57 -8.95
C ASN A 103 17.11 1.41 -9.94
N LEU A 104 16.52 0.27 -9.57
CA LEU A 104 16.32 -0.87 -10.47
C LEU A 104 15.48 -0.48 -11.70
N VAL A 105 14.46 0.36 -11.52
CA VAL A 105 13.69 0.90 -12.64
C VAL A 105 14.54 1.81 -13.54
N LYS A 106 15.38 2.67 -12.95
CA LYS A 106 16.32 3.53 -13.75
C LYS A 106 17.33 2.73 -14.56
N GLU A 107 17.78 1.60 -14.02
CA GLU A 107 18.67 0.66 -14.68
C GLU A 107 17.95 -0.15 -15.78
N GLY A 108 16.63 -0.10 -15.85
CA GLY A 108 15.80 -0.86 -16.80
C GLY A 108 15.56 -2.30 -16.38
N ARG A 109 15.99 -2.70 -15.17
CA ARG A 109 15.86 -4.06 -14.64
C ARG A 109 14.49 -4.37 -14.03
N ALA A 110 13.74 -3.35 -13.64
CA ALA A 110 12.44 -3.51 -13.00
C ALA A 110 11.37 -2.64 -13.64
N GLU A 111 10.12 -3.12 -13.62
CA GLU A 111 8.93 -2.33 -13.88
C GLU A 111 7.98 -2.46 -12.69
N LEU A 112 7.32 -1.34 -12.31
CA LEU A 112 6.33 -1.33 -11.23
C LEU A 112 4.95 -1.13 -11.83
N HIS A 113 4.06 -2.09 -11.65
CA HIS A 113 2.72 -2.08 -12.19
C HIS A 113 1.68 -1.87 -11.07
N PHE A 114 0.72 -0.97 -11.32
CA PHE A 114 -0.37 -0.64 -10.39
C PHE A 114 -1.71 -0.73 -11.12
N PRO A 115 -2.30 -1.94 -11.25
CA PRO A 115 -3.50 -2.17 -12.04
C PRO A 115 -4.68 -1.27 -11.67
N SER A 116 -4.95 -1.07 -10.38
CA SER A 116 -6.06 -0.21 -9.92
C SER A 116 -5.92 1.26 -10.30
N TYR A 117 -4.72 1.70 -10.70
CA TYR A 117 -4.45 3.07 -11.16
C TYR A 117 -4.18 3.16 -12.66
N GLY A 118 -4.12 2.01 -13.36
CA GLY A 118 -3.69 1.96 -14.76
C GLY A 118 -2.30 2.57 -14.95
N LEU A 119 -1.40 2.41 -13.96
CA LEU A 119 -0.07 2.98 -13.97
C LEU A 119 0.98 1.88 -14.14
N VAL A 120 1.86 2.06 -15.12
CA VAL A 120 3.08 1.28 -15.31
C VAL A 120 4.27 2.22 -15.23
N TYR A 121 5.12 2.01 -14.23
CA TYR A 121 6.32 2.81 -14.02
C TYR A 121 7.57 2.02 -14.46
N HIS A 122 8.24 2.52 -15.48
CA HIS A 122 9.43 1.91 -16.08
C HIS A 122 10.48 2.98 -16.44
N GLN A 123 11.65 2.58 -16.89
CA GLN A 123 12.78 3.48 -17.20
C GLN A 123 12.40 4.67 -18.10
N GLN A 124 11.58 4.42 -19.12
CA GLN A 124 11.16 5.43 -20.10
C GLN A 124 9.83 6.12 -19.73
N SER A 125 9.32 5.90 -18.51
CA SER A 125 8.07 6.53 -18.07
C SER A 125 8.15 8.04 -18.16
N PRO A 126 7.12 8.69 -18.70
CA PRO A 126 7.07 10.15 -18.82
C PRO A 126 7.01 10.81 -17.44
N ALA A 127 7.33 12.10 -17.38
CA ALA A 127 7.41 12.85 -16.12
C ALA A 127 6.10 12.82 -15.31
N HIS A 128 4.93 12.82 -16.00
CA HIS A 128 3.63 12.77 -15.31
C HIS A 128 3.40 11.45 -14.58
N ASP A 129 3.86 10.30 -15.10
CA ASP A 129 3.72 9.01 -14.43
C ASP A 129 4.64 8.94 -13.20
N LYS A 130 5.86 9.50 -13.29
CA LYS A 130 6.77 9.65 -12.14
C LYS A 130 6.10 10.48 -11.03
N THR A 131 5.50 11.61 -11.42
CA THR A 131 4.79 12.48 -10.49
C THR A 131 3.57 11.78 -9.88
N ARG A 132 2.78 11.03 -10.68
CA ARG A 132 1.63 10.24 -10.17
C ARG A 132 2.06 9.22 -9.13
N LEU A 133 3.17 8.50 -9.37
CA LEU A 133 3.72 7.55 -8.41
C LEU A 133 4.12 8.25 -7.11
N ASP A 134 4.90 9.33 -7.20
CA ASP A 134 5.39 10.07 -6.04
C ASP A 134 4.24 10.69 -5.23
N MET A 135 3.29 11.33 -5.88
CA MET A 135 2.09 11.88 -5.23
C MET A 135 1.23 10.79 -4.60
N GLY A 136 1.07 9.64 -5.26
CA GLY A 136 0.31 8.51 -4.70
C GLY A 136 0.90 8.01 -3.39
N MET A 137 2.23 7.93 -3.28
CA MET A 137 2.92 7.57 -2.03
C MET A 137 2.75 8.66 -0.95
N VAL A 138 2.92 9.94 -1.32
CA VAL A 138 2.73 11.09 -0.40
C VAL A 138 1.30 11.11 0.15
N PHE A 139 0.29 10.94 -0.70
CA PHE A 139 -1.10 10.90 -0.25
C PHE A 139 -1.37 9.70 0.67
N GLY A 140 -0.80 8.53 0.40
CA GLY A 140 -0.90 7.38 1.29
C GLY A 140 -0.37 7.68 2.71
N GLY A 141 0.75 8.38 2.81
CA GLY A 141 1.32 8.87 4.07
C GLY A 141 0.46 9.94 4.74
N TYR A 142 0.02 10.94 3.97
CA TYR A 142 -0.84 12.02 4.45
C TYR A 142 -2.15 11.51 5.06
N TYR A 143 -2.87 10.62 4.38
CA TYR A 143 -4.11 10.05 4.91
C TYR A 143 -3.90 9.34 6.24
N SER A 144 -2.81 8.60 6.38
CA SER A 144 -2.48 7.92 7.64
C SER A 144 -2.19 8.92 8.77
N ALA A 145 -1.44 9.97 8.50
CA ALA A 145 -1.16 11.05 9.47
C ALA A 145 -2.45 11.80 9.84
N ALA A 146 -3.27 12.18 8.86
CA ALA A 146 -4.52 12.90 9.08
C ALA A 146 -5.52 12.09 9.92
N ILE A 147 -5.61 10.76 9.72
CA ILE A 147 -6.44 9.87 10.56
C ILE A 147 -5.90 9.88 11.99
N SER A 148 -4.58 9.74 12.18
CA SER A 148 -3.95 9.77 13.50
C SER A 148 -4.26 11.07 14.25
N ASP A 149 -4.12 12.21 13.59
CA ASP A 149 -4.39 13.53 14.18
C ASP A 149 -5.87 13.73 14.51
N ASN A 150 -6.76 13.22 13.66
CA ASN A 150 -8.20 13.24 13.93
C ASN A 150 -8.56 12.37 15.15
N VAL A 151 -7.95 11.21 15.31
CA VAL A 151 -8.14 10.33 16.47
C VAL A 151 -7.63 11.03 17.74
N LYS A 152 -6.43 11.61 17.72
CA LYS A 152 -5.87 12.36 18.87
C LYS A 152 -6.79 13.49 19.28
N ARG A 153 -7.24 14.32 18.34
CA ARG A 153 -8.18 15.43 18.63
C ARG A 153 -9.49 14.94 19.25
N LYS A 154 -10.05 13.82 18.76
CA LYS A 154 -11.26 13.23 19.36
C LYS A 154 -11.02 12.71 20.78
N ILE A 155 -9.85 12.14 21.04
CA ILE A 155 -9.47 11.69 22.38
C ILE A 155 -9.37 12.90 23.32
N GLU A 156 -8.66 13.95 22.91
CA GLU A 156 -8.51 15.18 23.68
C GLU A 156 -9.88 15.84 23.99
N GLN A 157 -10.74 15.91 22.98
CA GLN A 157 -12.10 16.43 23.15
C GLN A 157 -12.92 15.61 24.18
N LYS A 158 -12.83 14.28 24.13
CA LYS A 158 -13.52 13.43 25.10
C LYS A 158 -12.97 13.64 26.51
N LEU A 159 -11.66 13.66 26.65
CA LEU A 159 -11.02 13.91 27.95
C LEU A 159 -11.37 15.30 28.52
N SER A 160 -11.47 16.34 27.70
CA SER A 160 -11.82 17.69 28.14
C SER A 160 -13.25 17.81 28.71
N VAL A 161 -14.16 16.92 28.28
CA VAL A 161 -15.54 16.85 28.81
C VAL A 161 -15.72 15.74 29.85
N GLY A 162 -14.62 15.12 30.31
CA GLY A 162 -14.64 14.07 31.33
C GLY A 162 -15.08 12.69 30.80
N GLU A 163 -15.15 12.50 29.50
CA GLU A 163 -15.46 11.20 28.92
C GLU A 163 -14.19 10.33 28.79
N TRP A 164 -14.31 9.05 29.17
CA TRP A 164 -13.23 8.09 28.99
C TRP A 164 -13.20 7.58 27.54
N PRO A 165 -12.13 7.79 26.77
CA PRO A 165 -12.10 7.45 25.34
C PRO A 165 -11.80 5.97 25.04
N GLY A 166 -11.45 5.17 26.04
CA GLY A 166 -11.02 3.77 25.91
C GLY A 166 -12.05 2.75 26.37
N LYS A 167 -11.59 1.49 26.49
CA LYS A 167 -12.37 0.43 27.13
C LYS A 167 -12.55 0.77 28.60
N ALA A 168 -13.73 0.45 29.17
CA ALA A 168 -13.98 0.59 30.59
C ALA A 168 -12.92 -0.17 31.39
N CYS A 169 -12.53 0.37 32.56
CA CYS A 169 -11.65 -0.30 33.50
C CYS A 169 -12.32 -1.55 34.05
N ILE A 170 -11.53 -2.46 34.63
CA ILE A 170 -12.04 -3.68 35.26
C ILE A 170 -13.10 -3.32 36.30
N GLY A 171 -14.26 -3.95 36.22
CA GLY A 171 -15.42 -3.68 37.08
C GLY A 171 -16.40 -2.63 36.54
N TYR A 172 -16.12 -2.00 35.40
CA TYR A 172 -16.98 -1.01 34.76
C TYR A 172 -17.40 -1.45 33.37
N LYS A 173 -18.55 -0.96 32.90
CA LYS A 173 -19.08 -1.22 31.56
C LYS A 173 -19.35 0.10 30.85
N ASN A 174 -18.88 0.22 29.59
CA ASN A 174 -19.26 1.35 28.74
C ASN A 174 -20.75 1.25 28.41
N VAL A 175 -21.53 2.26 28.78
CA VAL A 175 -22.94 2.37 28.44
C VAL A 175 -23.10 3.46 27.39
N LYS A 176 -23.73 3.11 26.27
CA LYS A 176 -24.16 4.12 25.29
C LYS A 176 -25.50 4.67 25.74
N TYR A 177 -25.57 5.97 26.00
CA TYR A 177 -26.86 6.65 26.14
C TYR A 177 -26.91 7.81 25.15
N THR A 178 -28.09 8.01 24.58
CA THR A 178 -28.35 9.14 23.69
C THR A 178 -28.87 10.27 24.57
N VAL A 179 -28.13 11.38 24.63
CA VAL A 179 -28.65 12.59 25.25
C VAL A 179 -29.56 13.25 24.21
N ASP A 180 -30.85 13.35 24.52
CA ASP A 180 -31.78 14.11 23.69
C ASP A 180 -31.38 15.59 23.74
N ARG A 181 -30.96 16.15 22.61
CA ARG A 181 -30.49 17.55 22.50
C ARG A 181 -31.57 18.59 22.87
N ASN A 182 -32.80 18.15 23.10
CA ASN A 182 -33.91 19.01 23.47
C ASN A 182 -34.03 19.28 24.98
N GLU A 183 -33.26 18.58 25.84
CA GLU A 183 -33.31 18.79 27.28
C GLU A 183 -32.21 19.75 27.81
N LEU A 184 -31.36 20.28 26.91
CA LEU A 184 -30.39 21.34 27.27
C LEU A 184 -30.95 22.72 26.89
N LYS A 185 -31.94 23.18 27.68
CA LYS A 185 -32.35 24.60 27.75
C LYS A 185 -32.22 25.10 29.17
#